data_c6b0ba2a90462824898ce2e80b964ca4
#
_entry.id   c6b0ba2a90462824898ce2e80b964ca4
#
_cell.length_a   1.000
_cell.length_b   1.000
_cell.length_c   1.000
_cell.angle_alpha   90.00
_cell.angle_beta   90.00
_cell.angle_gamma   90.00
#
_symmetry.space_group_name_H-M   'P 1'
#
loop_
_entity.id
_entity.type
_entity.pdbx_description
1 polymer ?
#
loop_
_entity_poly.entity_id
_entity_poly.type
_entity_poly.pdbx_seq_one_letter_code
_entity_poly.pdbx_strand_id
1 'polypeptide(L)'
;LIDKIKSQPDKYKIEILDIVDPTLIEEKGHIFLNIVARVKERIDVLVQDKEMSIRQSWEYKQWEECLNSLAAGLPMLDGINGGLDPSDWNDTTFVMRDGLRRVSGANRLEEHFRHYINYSLQLLGQDFLLIAFDDVDTDFSKGWPVLETLRKYLTAPNILNFISGDLDLYSFLVRKKQWKNFGKALLKNEYDKPETIYTAKYPELVEQLESQYMMKLLKPEYRITLSTLASKLATKKIQIYINNNDVNNELGKYYSKQLEDIWGISGSMTQLGYVGFFTSLPLRT
;
A
#
# COMPACT_ATOMS: atom_id res chain seq x y z
N LEU A 1 -15.53 -2.84 -5.17
CA LEU A 1 -14.93 -2.21 -6.36
C LEU A 1 -14.08 -3.22 -7.14
N ILE A 2 -13.12 -3.87 -6.48
CA ILE A 2 -12.24 -4.89 -7.08
C ILE A 2 -13.06 -6.02 -7.73
N ASP A 3 -14.04 -6.57 -7.04
CA ASP A 3 -14.91 -7.63 -7.56
C ASP A 3 -15.69 -7.18 -8.81
N LYS A 4 -16.13 -5.91 -8.83
CA LYS A 4 -16.80 -5.34 -10.00
C LYS A 4 -15.86 -5.21 -11.20
N ILE A 5 -14.58 -4.89 -10.96
CA ILE A 5 -13.57 -4.84 -12.03
C ILE A 5 -13.29 -6.28 -12.51
N LYS A 6 -13.09 -7.22 -11.59
CA LYS A 6 -12.88 -8.65 -11.90
C LYS A 6 -14.02 -9.27 -12.72
N SER A 7 -15.26 -8.82 -12.48
CA SER A 7 -16.43 -9.32 -13.23
C SER A 7 -16.54 -8.78 -14.67
N GLN A 8 -15.73 -7.81 -15.06
CA GLN A 8 -15.74 -7.19 -16.40
C GLN A 8 -14.32 -7.04 -16.98
N PRO A 9 -13.56 -8.13 -17.15
CA PRO A 9 -12.15 -8.07 -17.52
C PRO A 9 -11.92 -7.39 -18.89
N ASP A 10 -12.77 -7.70 -19.89
CA ASP A 10 -12.65 -7.15 -21.24
C ASP A 10 -12.88 -5.64 -21.34
N LYS A 11 -13.58 -5.08 -20.35
CA LYS A 11 -13.92 -3.66 -20.34
C LYS A 11 -12.78 -2.79 -19.85
N TYR A 12 -12.02 -3.26 -18.86
CA TYR A 12 -11.07 -2.43 -18.13
C TYR A 12 -9.62 -2.72 -18.45
N LYS A 13 -9.31 -3.91 -19.00
CA LYS A 13 -7.92 -4.35 -19.29
C LYS A 13 -6.96 -4.08 -18.12
N ILE A 14 -7.35 -4.51 -16.94
CA ILE A 14 -6.62 -4.30 -15.71
C ILE A 14 -6.21 -5.65 -15.14
N GLU A 15 -4.90 -5.87 -15.00
CA GLU A 15 -4.39 -6.98 -14.18
C GLU A 15 -4.49 -6.62 -12.70
N ILE A 16 -5.11 -7.48 -11.91
CA ILE A 16 -5.32 -7.25 -10.49
C ILE A 16 -4.48 -8.23 -9.70
N LEU A 17 -3.49 -7.71 -8.96
CA LEU A 17 -2.73 -8.52 -8.01
C LEU A 17 -3.58 -8.85 -6.77
N ASP A 18 -3.21 -9.92 -6.10
CA ASP A 18 -3.79 -10.24 -4.80
C ASP A 18 -3.46 -9.13 -3.79
N ILE A 19 -4.36 -8.92 -2.83
CA ILE A 19 -4.22 -7.87 -1.82
C ILE A 19 -2.90 -8.04 -1.06
N VAL A 20 -2.15 -6.96 -0.97
CA VAL A 20 -0.89 -6.92 -0.21
C VAL A 20 -1.20 -6.47 1.20
N ASP A 21 -1.13 -7.40 2.14
CA ASP A 21 -1.18 -7.12 3.57
C ASP A 21 0.26 -7.14 4.12
N PRO A 22 0.80 -5.97 4.53
CA PRO A 22 2.17 -5.89 5.04
C PRO A 22 2.38 -6.66 6.34
N THR A 23 1.32 -6.87 7.13
CA THR A 23 1.40 -7.56 8.41
C THR A 23 1.72 -9.04 8.24
N LEU A 24 1.34 -9.62 7.09
CA LEU A 24 1.61 -11.01 6.73
C LEU A 24 3.00 -11.23 6.08
N ILE A 25 3.72 -10.14 5.80
CA ILE A 25 5.07 -10.24 5.24
C ILE A 25 6.08 -10.43 6.37
N GLU A 26 6.92 -11.45 6.27
CA GLU A 26 7.95 -11.76 7.25
C GLU A 26 8.91 -10.57 7.46
N GLU A 27 9.58 -10.49 8.62
CA GLU A 27 10.47 -9.36 8.98
C GLU A 27 11.58 -9.11 7.95
N LYS A 28 12.08 -10.17 7.33
CA LYS A 28 13.10 -10.09 6.26
C LYS A 28 12.51 -9.88 4.87
N GLY A 29 11.19 -9.90 4.75
CA GLY A 29 10.50 -9.66 3.49
C GLY A 29 10.53 -8.18 3.12
N HIS A 30 10.65 -7.89 1.84
CA HIS A 30 10.64 -6.53 1.32
C HIS A 30 9.41 -6.31 0.44
N ILE A 31 8.63 -5.25 0.69
CA ILE A 31 7.39 -4.95 -0.04
C ILE A 31 7.60 -4.89 -1.55
N PHE A 32 8.66 -4.19 -1.99
CA PHE A 32 9.00 -4.09 -3.41
C PHE A 32 9.21 -5.46 -4.05
N LEU A 33 9.98 -6.34 -3.38
CA LEU A 33 10.22 -7.70 -3.87
C LEU A 33 8.95 -8.55 -3.89
N ASN A 34 8.08 -8.38 -2.91
CA ASN A 34 6.78 -9.08 -2.88
C ASN A 34 5.93 -8.71 -4.11
N ILE A 35 5.92 -7.42 -4.49
CA ILE A 35 5.21 -6.98 -5.69
C ILE A 35 5.85 -7.55 -6.95
N VAL A 36 7.18 -7.49 -7.08
CA VAL A 36 7.90 -8.08 -8.24
C VAL A 36 7.60 -9.58 -8.36
N ALA A 37 7.64 -10.32 -7.23
CA ALA A 37 7.35 -11.74 -7.20
C ALA A 37 5.92 -12.06 -7.66
N ARG A 38 4.91 -11.32 -7.18
CA ARG A 38 3.51 -11.51 -7.58
C ARG A 38 3.28 -11.25 -9.06
N VAL A 39 3.91 -10.21 -9.62
CA VAL A 39 3.84 -9.95 -11.06
C VAL A 39 4.51 -11.11 -11.84
N LYS A 40 5.67 -11.58 -11.35
CA LYS A 40 6.36 -12.74 -11.95
C LYS A 40 5.47 -13.99 -11.94
N GLU A 41 4.81 -14.29 -10.83
CA GLU A 41 3.89 -15.43 -10.73
C GLU A 41 2.78 -15.38 -11.79
N ARG A 42 2.22 -14.20 -12.09
CA ARG A 42 1.23 -14.04 -13.17
C ARG A 42 1.82 -14.40 -14.55
N ILE A 43 3.06 -13.96 -14.79
CA ILE A 43 3.75 -14.31 -16.06
C ILE A 43 4.09 -15.80 -16.11
N ASP A 44 4.55 -16.39 -14.99
CA ASP A 44 4.86 -17.82 -14.94
C ASP A 44 3.62 -18.67 -15.25
N VAL A 45 2.44 -18.33 -14.70
CA VAL A 45 1.17 -18.99 -15.03
C VAL A 45 0.85 -18.88 -16.51
N LEU A 46 0.96 -17.66 -17.09
CA LEU A 46 0.72 -17.43 -18.51
C LEU A 46 1.64 -18.28 -19.40
N VAL A 47 2.92 -18.39 -18.99
CA VAL A 47 3.92 -19.18 -19.73
C VAL A 47 3.65 -20.68 -19.63
N GLN A 48 3.15 -21.17 -18.48
CA GLN A 48 2.75 -22.56 -18.32
C GLN A 48 1.58 -22.93 -19.22
N ASP A 49 0.60 -22.05 -19.38
CA ASP A 49 -0.59 -22.27 -20.20
C ASP A 49 -0.29 -22.24 -21.72
N LYS A 50 0.65 -21.42 -22.16
CA LYS A 50 0.93 -21.15 -23.59
C LYS A 50 2.31 -21.59 -24.10
N GLU A 51 3.03 -22.35 -23.31
CA GLU A 51 4.34 -22.98 -23.38
C GLU A 51 5.43 -22.42 -24.30
N MET A 52 5.36 -22.63 -25.61
CA MET A 52 6.52 -22.41 -26.49
C MET A 52 6.52 -21.05 -27.22
N SER A 53 5.36 -20.53 -27.56
CA SER A 53 5.27 -19.33 -28.38
C SER A 53 5.65 -18.05 -27.61
N ILE A 54 5.33 -17.97 -26.31
CA ILE A 54 5.61 -16.79 -25.48
C ILE A 54 7.10 -16.69 -25.16
N ARG A 55 7.75 -17.78 -24.75
CA ARG A 55 9.19 -17.78 -24.42
C ARG A 55 10.09 -17.36 -25.58
N GLN A 56 9.63 -17.56 -26.81
CA GLN A 56 10.34 -17.16 -28.02
C GLN A 56 10.02 -15.74 -28.46
N SER A 57 9.02 -15.09 -27.87
CA SER A 57 8.65 -13.73 -28.21
C SER A 57 9.71 -12.73 -27.80
N TRP A 58 9.78 -11.61 -28.51
CA TRP A 58 10.71 -10.54 -28.20
C TRP A 58 10.35 -9.89 -26.85
N GLU A 59 9.05 -9.74 -26.58
CA GLU A 59 8.52 -9.16 -25.35
C GLU A 59 8.95 -9.95 -24.11
N TYR A 60 8.92 -11.29 -24.18
CA TYR A 60 9.36 -12.13 -23.09
C TYR A 60 10.86 -12.00 -22.81
N LYS A 61 11.67 -11.93 -23.86
CA LYS A 61 13.13 -11.71 -23.71
C LYS A 61 13.43 -10.36 -23.07
N GLN A 62 12.73 -9.31 -23.49
CA GLN A 62 12.88 -7.98 -22.89
C GLN A 62 12.42 -7.97 -21.43
N TRP A 63 11.31 -8.64 -21.11
CA TRP A 63 10.84 -8.81 -19.75
C TRP A 63 11.88 -9.53 -18.87
N GLU A 64 12.50 -10.61 -19.36
CA GLU A 64 13.54 -11.35 -18.66
C GLU A 64 14.81 -10.50 -18.43
N GLU A 65 15.21 -9.70 -19.40
CA GLU A 65 16.31 -8.74 -19.27
C GLU A 65 16.02 -7.68 -18.21
N CYS A 66 14.78 -7.16 -18.15
CA CYS A 66 14.36 -6.21 -17.12
C CYS A 66 14.37 -6.86 -15.73
N LEU A 67 13.90 -8.09 -15.58
CA LEU A 67 13.94 -8.83 -14.32
C LEU A 67 15.38 -9.05 -13.85
N ASN A 68 16.29 -9.42 -14.75
CA ASN A 68 17.71 -9.56 -14.44
C ASN A 68 18.36 -8.22 -14.06
N SER A 69 17.96 -7.14 -14.69
CA SER A 69 18.43 -5.79 -14.38
C SER A 69 17.95 -5.31 -13.01
N LEU A 70 16.71 -5.64 -12.65
CA LEU A 70 16.19 -5.43 -11.27
C LEU A 70 17.03 -6.19 -10.26
N ALA A 71 17.32 -7.48 -10.52
CA ALA A 71 18.09 -8.31 -9.62
C ALA A 71 19.48 -7.71 -9.31
N ALA A 72 20.10 -7.04 -10.28
CA ALA A 72 21.39 -6.38 -10.10
C ALA A 72 21.33 -5.17 -9.13
N GLY A 73 20.20 -4.48 -9.04
CA GLY A 73 19.99 -3.34 -8.15
C GLY A 73 19.51 -3.70 -6.74
N LEU A 74 18.97 -4.89 -6.55
CA LEU A 74 18.36 -5.31 -5.27
C LEU A 74 19.29 -5.25 -4.05
N PRO A 75 20.59 -5.60 -4.13
CA PRO A 75 21.49 -5.54 -2.96
C PRO A 75 21.62 -4.14 -2.36
N MET A 76 21.27 -3.09 -3.10
CA MET A 76 21.36 -1.70 -2.66
C MET A 76 20.02 -1.16 -2.13
N LEU A 77 18.95 -1.97 -2.13
CA LEU A 77 17.68 -1.59 -1.52
C LEU A 77 17.81 -1.52 0.01
N ASP A 78 17.21 -0.48 0.59
CA ASP A 78 17.08 -0.33 2.02
C ASP A 78 16.39 -1.56 2.64
N GLY A 79 17.05 -2.19 3.62
CA GLY A 79 16.50 -3.39 4.29
C GLY A 79 16.93 -4.73 3.68
N ILE A 80 17.59 -4.74 2.53
CA ILE A 80 18.23 -5.93 1.98
C ILE A 80 19.72 -5.87 2.32
N ASN A 81 20.17 -6.71 3.25
CA ASN A 81 21.59 -6.83 3.60
C ASN A 81 22.37 -7.46 2.43
N GLY A 82 22.88 -6.63 1.56
CA GLY A 82 23.68 -7.01 0.41
C GLY A 82 24.96 -6.16 0.27
N GLY A 83 25.50 -5.66 1.40
CA GLY A 83 26.80 -5.01 1.40
C GLY A 83 27.87 -5.91 0.78
N LEU A 84 28.91 -5.33 0.20
CA LEU A 84 30.13 -6.06 -0.16
C LEU A 84 30.68 -6.71 1.11
N ASP A 85 31.01 -7.99 1.04
CA ASP A 85 31.64 -8.67 2.16
C ASP A 85 32.99 -7.96 2.43
N PRO A 86 33.37 -7.71 3.70
CA PRO A 86 34.68 -7.13 4.02
C PRO A 86 35.87 -7.85 3.37
N SER A 87 35.76 -9.14 3.09
CA SER A 87 36.75 -9.93 2.36
C SER A 87 36.92 -9.51 0.89
N ASP A 88 35.86 -9.01 0.26
CA ASP A 88 35.84 -8.59 -1.14
C ASP A 88 36.64 -7.29 -1.37
N TRP A 89 36.87 -6.50 -0.31
CA TRP A 89 37.63 -5.25 -0.38
C TRP A 89 39.11 -5.45 -0.73
N ASN A 90 39.61 -6.68 -0.64
CA ASN A 90 41.02 -6.99 -0.99
C ASN A 90 41.25 -7.00 -2.51
N ASP A 91 40.19 -7.19 -3.33
CA ASP A 91 40.27 -7.09 -4.80
C ASP A 91 39.65 -5.78 -5.28
N THR A 92 40.49 -4.77 -5.47
CA THR A 92 40.06 -3.44 -5.90
C THR A 92 39.36 -3.46 -7.28
N THR A 93 39.73 -4.36 -8.18
CA THR A 93 39.14 -4.49 -9.51
C THR A 93 37.75 -5.11 -9.41
N PHE A 94 37.58 -6.11 -8.57
CA PHE A 94 36.29 -6.72 -8.29
C PHE A 94 35.33 -5.72 -7.61
N VAL A 95 35.81 -5.03 -6.56
CA VAL A 95 35.03 -4.01 -5.84
C VAL A 95 34.57 -2.90 -6.77
N MET A 96 35.45 -2.38 -7.63
CA MET A 96 35.09 -1.31 -8.56
C MET A 96 34.06 -1.79 -9.59
N ARG A 97 34.27 -2.94 -10.21
CA ARG A 97 33.37 -3.48 -11.24
C ARG A 97 32.01 -3.86 -10.66
N ASP A 98 31.99 -4.64 -9.60
CA ASP A 98 30.74 -5.12 -8.99
C ASP A 98 30.05 -3.99 -8.20
N GLY A 99 30.78 -3.15 -7.48
CA GLY A 99 30.27 -1.98 -6.81
C GLY A 99 29.64 -0.99 -7.77
N LEU A 100 30.31 -0.65 -8.88
CA LEU A 100 29.74 0.23 -9.90
C LEU A 100 28.49 -0.37 -10.56
N ARG A 101 28.48 -1.69 -10.82
CA ARG A 101 27.31 -2.38 -11.35
C ARG A 101 26.13 -2.31 -10.39
N ARG A 102 26.32 -2.52 -9.10
CA ARG A 102 25.28 -2.44 -8.06
C ARG A 102 24.76 -1.01 -7.93
N VAL A 103 25.64 -0.01 -7.84
CA VAL A 103 25.23 1.40 -7.76
C VAL A 103 24.49 1.84 -9.03
N SER A 104 24.96 1.45 -10.21
CA SER A 104 24.28 1.75 -11.47
C SER A 104 22.91 1.09 -11.54
N GLY A 105 22.80 -0.18 -11.10
CA GLY A 105 21.52 -0.89 -11.00
C GLY A 105 20.55 -0.22 -10.01
N ALA A 106 21.03 0.21 -8.84
CA ALA A 106 20.23 0.91 -7.85
C ALA A 106 19.74 2.28 -8.34
N ASN A 107 20.59 3.06 -9.01
CA ASN A 107 20.22 4.36 -9.56
C ASN A 107 19.15 4.27 -10.65
N ARG A 108 19.05 3.13 -11.33
CA ARG A 108 18.05 2.87 -12.39
C ARG A 108 16.95 1.92 -11.95
N LEU A 109 16.87 1.57 -10.68
CA LEU A 109 15.93 0.56 -10.19
C LEU A 109 14.48 0.94 -10.53
N GLU A 110 14.11 2.21 -10.39
CA GLU A 110 12.78 2.71 -10.77
C GLU A 110 12.52 2.57 -12.27
N GLU A 111 13.49 2.92 -13.09
CA GLU A 111 13.40 2.78 -14.56
C GLU A 111 13.25 1.32 -14.97
N HIS A 112 14.11 0.44 -14.43
CA HIS A 112 14.02 -1.01 -14.70
C HIS A 112 12.69 -1.60 -14.22
N PHE A 113 12.18 -1.15 -13.08
CA PHE A 113 10.88 -1.58 -12.59
C PHE A 113 9.73 -1.12 -13.51
N ARG A 114 9.75 0.11 -14.00
CA ARG A 114 8.78 0.59 -14.97
C ARG A 114 8.79 -0.24 -16.26
N HIS A 115 9.97 -0.53 -16.79
CA HIS A 115 10.11 -1.38 -17.97
C HIS A 115 9.61 -2.81 -17.71
N TYR A 116 9.95 -3.37 -16.53
CA TYR A 116 9.47 -4.68 -16.09
C TYR A 116 7.93 -4.73 -16.06
N ILE A 117 7.27 -3.74 -15.46
CA ILE A 117 5.81 -3.66 -15.43
C ILE A 117 5.23 -3.48 -16.84
N ASN A 118 5.81 -2.63 -17.68
CA ASN A 118 5.33 -2.41 -19.04
C ASN A 118 5.37 -3.71 -19.87
N TYR A 119 6.47 -4.43 -19.85
CA TYR A 119 6.56 -5.71 -20.57
C TYR A 119 5.67 -6.79 -19.94
N SER A 120 5.51 -6.81 -18.62
CA SER A 120 4.55 -7.70 -17.95
C SER A 120 3.12 -7.45 -18.45
N LEU A 121 2.69 -6.20 -18.52
CA LEU A 121 1.36 -5.84 -19.00
C LEU A 121 1.18 -6.17 -20.49
N GLN A 122 2.19 -5.97 -21.35
CA GLN A 122 2.15 -6.37 -22.74
C GLN A 122 1.97 -7.88 -22.90
N LEU A 123 2.73 -8.68 -22.13
CA LEU A 123 2.61 -10.15 -22.14
C LEU A 123 1.22 -10.63 -21.67
N LEU A 124 0.66 -9.96 -20.65
CA LEU A 124 -0.67 -10.27 -20.12
C LEU A 124 -1.82 -9.73 -21.00
N GLY A 125 -1.52 -8.86 -21.98
CA GLY A 125 -2.53 -8.20 -22.79
C GLY A 125 -3.37 -7.18 -22.01
N GLN A 126 -2.80 -6.57 -20.96
CA GLN A 126 -3.45 -5.61 -20.09
C GLN A 126 -2.84 -4.22 -20.22
N ASP A 127 -3.62 -3.18 -19.91
CA ASP A 127 -3.18 -1.79 -20.00
C ASP A 127 -2.72 -1.25 -18.64
N PHE A 128 -3.29 -1.76 -17.53
CA PHE A 128 -3.02 -1.30 -16.17
C PHE A 128 -2.78 -2.46 -15.21
N LEU A 129 -1.96 -2.21 -14.19
CA LEU A 129 -1.76 -3.05 -13.04
C LEU A 129 -2.45 -2.41 -11.83
N LEU A 130 -3.33 -3.15 -11.14
CA LEU A 130 -3.94 -2.73 -9.90
C LEU A 130 -3.31 -3.46 -8.72
N ILE A 131 -2.82 -2.68 -7.76
CA ILE A 131 -2.25 -3.17 -6.50
C ILE A 131 -3.09 -2.61 -5.36
N ALA A 132 -3.66 -3.48 -4.54
CA ALA A 132 -4.41 -3.10 -3.36
C ALA A 132 -3.58 -3.42 -2.10
N PHE A 133 -3.51 -2.45 -1.19
CA PHE A 133 -2.85 -2.59 0.11
C PHE A 133 -3.90 -2.50 1.21
N ASP A 134 -3.83 -3.42 2.16
CA ASP A 134 -4.69 -3.45 3.34
C ASP A 134 -3.84 -3.46 4.62
N ASP A 135 -4.41 -3.01 5.74
CA ASP A 135 -3.79 -3.00 7.07
C ASP A 135 -2.39 -2.33 7.16
N VAL A 136 -2.11 -1.37 6.27
CA VAL A 136 -0.83 -0.64 6.23
C VAL A 136 -0.61 0.23 7.48
N ASP A 137 -1.68 0.71 8.08
CA ASP A 137 -1.70 1.60 9.26
C ASP A 137 -1.70 0.87 10.59
N THR A 138 -1.86 -0.46 10.60
CA THR A 138 -1.94 -1.27 11.83
C THR A 138 -0.57 -1.52 12.46
N ASP A 139 0.48 -1.67 11.66
CA ASP A 139 1.87 -1.82 12.11
C ASP A 139 2.78 -0.76 11.49
N PHE A 140 3.18 0.21 12.30
CA PHE A 140 4.03 1.33 11.86
C PHE A 140 5.42 0.90 11.37
N SER A 141 5.94 -0.24 11.82
CA SER A 141 7.22 -0.75 11.36
C SER A 141 7.15 -1.28 9.93
N LYS A 142 6.04 -1.89 9.59
CA LYS A 142 5.74 -2.45 8.27
C LYS A 142 5.07 -1.44 7.32
N GLY A 143 4.29 -0.51 7.86
CA GLY A 143 3.60 0.51 7.06
C GLY A 143 4.54 1.50 6.40
N TRP A 144 5.62 1.93 7.07
CA TRP A 144 6.56 2.87 6.46
C TRP A 144 7.22 2.34 5.18
N PRO A 145 7.75 1.11 5.10
CA PRO A 145 8.27 0.53 3.87
C PRO A 145 7.26 0.52 2.72
N VAL A 146 5.96 0.32 3.01
CA VAL A 146 4.90 0.42 2.00
C VAL A 146 4.80 1.82 1.44
N LEU A 147 4.66 2.84 2.30
CA LEU A 147 4.57 4.24 1.87
C LEU A 147 5.81 4.69 1.09
N GLU A 148 6.98 4.20 1.48
CA GLU A 148 8.22 4.50 0.77
C GLU A 148 8.28 3.81 -0.61
N THR A 149 7.85 2.56 -0.71
CA THR A 149 7.75 1.81 -1.96
C THR A 149 6.76 2.47 -2.92
N LEU A 150 5.58 2.87 -2.42
CA LEU A 150 4.60 3.63 -3.19
C LEU A 150 5.21 4.89 -3.79
N ARG A 151 5.90 5.69 -2.96
CA ARG A 151 6.49 6.95 -3.38
C ARG A 151 7.62 6.78 -4.39
N LYS A 152 8.46 5.76 -4.21
CA LYS A 152 9.67 5.56 -5.02
C LYS A 152 9.40 4.82 -6.34
N TYR A 153 8.52 3.82 -6.31
CA TYR A 153 8.42 2.87 -7.42
C TYR A 153 7.03 2.76 -8.05
N LEU A 154 5.95 2.95 -7.27
CA LEU A 154 4.60 2.67 -7.72
C LEU A 154 3.85 3.89 -8.28
N THR A 155 4.56 4.94 -8.67
CA THR A 155 3.98 6.17 -9.23
C THR A 155 3.89 6.16 -10.77
N ALA A 156 4.16 5.03 -11.41
CA ALA A 156 4.05 4.90 -12.86
C ALA A 156 2.58 5.06 -13.33
N PRO A 157 2.33 5.67 -14.50
CA PRO A 157 0.97 5.99 -14.94
C PRO A 157 0.10 4.76 -15.23
N ASN A 158 0.70 3.60 -15.46
CA ASN A 158 0.02 2.32 -15.68
C ASN A 158 -0.16 1.48 -14.40
N ILE A 159 0.16 2.02 -13.22
CA ILE A 159 -0.03 1.37 -11.93
C ILE A 159 -1.13 2.12 -11.16
N LEU A 160 -2.17 1.38 -10.77
CA LEU A 160 -3.26 1.86 -9.93
C LEU A 160 -3.06 1.31 -8.52
N ASN A 161 -2.87 2.21 -7.55
CA ASN A 161 -2.71 1.82 -6.15
C ASN A 161 -3.98 2.13 -5.36
N PHE A 162 -4.54 1.13 -4.69
CA PHE A 162 -5.59 1.30 -3.69
C PHE A 162 -5.01 1.02 -2.32
N ILE A 163 -5.22 1.94 -1.39
CA ILE A 163 -4.75 1.80 -0.01
C ILE A 163 -5.95 2.03 0.89
N SER A 164 -6.29 1.02 1.69
CA SER A 164 -7.23 1.18 2.79
C SER A 164 -6.52 1.64 4.06
N GLY A 165 -7.20 2.38 4.92
CA GLY A 165 -6.68 2.76 6.22
C GLY A 165 -7.18 4.10 6.72
N ASP A 166 -6.70 4.48 7.90
CA ASP A 166 -7.01 5.74 8.56
C ASP A 166 -5.96 6.80 8.23
N LEU A 167 -6.39 7.96 7.73
CA LEU A 167 -5.49 9.05 7.38
C LEU A 167 -4.72 9.61 8.59
N ASP A 168 -5.33 9.60 9.77
CA ASP A 168 -4.68 10.06 10.98
C ASP A 168 -3.55 9.11 11.41
N LEU A 169 -3.77 7.79 11.27
CA LEU A 169 -2.74 6.79 11.52
C LEU A 169 -1.59 6.91 10.51
N TYR A 170 -1.88 7.12 9.24
CA TYR A 170 -0.83 7.41 8.24
C TYR A 170 -0.04 8.67 8.57
N SER A 171 -0.71 9.73 9.01
CA SER A 171 -0.10 10.97 9.47
C SER A 171 0.86 10.69 10.64
N PHE A 172 0.42 9.96 11.66
CA PHE A 172 1.28 9.56 12.79
C PHE A 172 2.47 8.70 12.36
N LEU A 173 2.30 7.79 11.41
CA LEU A 173 3.39 6.98 10.87
C LEU A 173 4.46 7.86 10.20
N VAL A 174 4.05 8.80 9.37
CA VAL A 174 4.95 9.76 8.72
C VAL A 174 5.64 10.64 9.77
N ARG A 175 4.88 11.17 10.72
CA ARG A 175 5.39 12.02 11.82
C ARG A 175 6.45 11.29 12.65
N LYS A 176 6.19 10.03 13.04
CA LYS A 176 7.16 9.16 13.74
C LYS A 176 8.48 9.03 12.96
N LYS A 177 8.40 8.85 11.66
CA LYS A 177 9.59 8.77 10.79
C LYS A 177 10.36 10.08 10.75
N GLN A 178 9.66 11.22 10.62
CA GLN A 178 10.31 12.53 10.60
C GLN A 178 11.05 12.82 11.91
N TRP A 179 10.44 12.52 13.06
CA TRP A 179 11.12 12.64 14.36
C TRP A 179 12.36 11.75 14.44
N LYS A 180 12.27 10.51 13.94
CA LYS A 180 13.43 9.60 13.93
C LYS A 180 14.59 10.16 13.09
N ASN A 181 14.31 10.92 12.04
CA ASN A 181 15.32 11.49 11.16
C ASN A 181 16.19 12.58 11.85
N PHE A 182 15.66 13.27 12.86
CA PHE A 182 16.47 14.26 13.64
C PHE A 182 17.57 13.59 14.47
N GLY A 183 17.39 12.34 14.85
CA GLY A 183 18.35 11.60 15.66
C GLY A 183 18.36 12.01 17.14
N LYS A 184 18.67 11.04 17.99
CA LYS A 184 18.64 11.24 19.45
C LYS A 184 19.67 12.27 19.94
N ALA A 185 20.84 12.32 19.32
CA ALA A 185 21.91 13.23 19.73
C ALA A 185 21.54 14.69 19.50
N LEU A 186 20.94 15.01 18.33
CA LEU A 186 20.46 16.36 18.02
C LEU A 186 19.39 16.79 19.01
N LEU A 187 18.35 15.96 19.18
CA LEU A 187 17.25 16.24 20.09
C LEU A 187 17.74 16.45 21.51
N LYS A 188 18.65 15.61 22.01
CA LYS A 188 19.23 15.75 23.35
C LYS A 188 20.00 17.08 23.50
N ASN A 189 20.87 17.40 22.54
CA ASN A 189 21.68 18.62 22.59
C ASN A 189 20.84 19.90 22.57
N GLU A 190 19.68 19.87 21.88
CA GLU A 190 18.77 21.01 21.81
C GLU A 190 17.86 21.10 23.03
N TYR A 191 17.40 19.98 23.59
CA TYR A 191 16.57 19.95 24.80
C TYR A 191 17.36 20.28 26.07
N ASP A 192 18.66 20.00 26.11
CA ASP A 192 19.54 20.38 27.25
C ASP A 192 19.82 21.90 27.31
N LYS A 193 19.38 22.66 26.30
CA LYS A 193 19.46 24.13 26.25
C LYS A 193 18.08 24.74 26.47
N PRO A 194 17.69 25.10 27.70
CA PRO A 194 16.29 25.38 28.08
C PRO A 194 15.66 26.64 27.43
N GLU A 195 16.38 27.42 26.68
CA GLU A 195 15.89 28.71 26.14
C GLU A 195 16.10 28.91 24.63
N THR A 196 16.36 27.84 23.85
CA THR A 196 16.55 28.04 22.43
C THR A 196 15.22 28.05 21.69
N ILE A 197 14.99 29.12 20.92
CA ILE A 197 13.89 29.28 19.94
C ILE A 197 13.74 28.07 19.02
N TYR A 198 14.76 27.24 18.91
CA TYR A 198 14.80 26.08 18.03
C TYR A 198 13.96 24.89 18.53
N THR A 199 13.84 24.68 19.86
CA THR A 199 13.04 23.56 20.38
C THR A 199 11.55 23.68 20.05
N ALA A 200 11.02 24.90 19.99
CA ALA A 200 9.65 25.16 19.57
C ALA A 200 9.43 24.96 18.05
N LYS A 201 10.48 25.12 17.25
CA LYS A 201 10.40 25.00 15.78
C LYS A 201 10.40 23.56 15.27
N TYR A 202 10.95 22.60 16.02
CA TYR A 202 10.97 21.20 15.57
C TYR A 202 9.58 20.59 15.38
N PRO A 203 8.61 20.75 16.28
CA PRO A 203 7.25 20.28 16.07
C PRO A 203 6.60 20.88 14.82
N GLU A 204 6.77 22.20 14.59
CA GLU A 204 6.24 22.87 13.40
C GLU A 204 6.87 22.33 12.12
N LEU A 205 8.20 22.11 12.12
CA LEU A 205 8.91 21.53 10.98
C LEU A 205 8.45 20.10 10.69
N VAL A 206 8.25 19.29 11.73
CA VAL A 206 7.73 17.92 11.56
C VAL A 206 6.33 17.95 10.98
N GLU A 207 5.45 18.85 11.43
CA GLU A 207 4.10 19.02 10.89
C GLU A 207 4.11 19.45 9.41
N GLN A 208 4.99 20.37 9.04
CA GLN A 208 5.17 20.79 7.65
C GLN A 208 5.67 19.62 6.77
N LEU A 209 6.68 18.87 7.23
CA LEU A 209 7.23 17.72 6.50
C LEU A 209 6.20 16.60 6.36
N GLU A 210 5.43 16.33 7.41
CA GLU A 210 4.32 15.38 7.40
C GLU A 210 3.28 15.78 6.36
N SER A 211 2.79 17.04 6.45
CA SER A 211 1.79 17.56 5.52
C SER A 211 2.26 17.48 4.07
N GLN A 212 3.51 17.91 3.79
CA GLN A 212 4.10 17.81 2.45
C GLN A 212 4.19 16.36 1.95
N TYR A 213 4.56 15.43 2.82
CA TYR A 213 4.66 14.00 2.47
C TYR A 213 3.28 13.42 2.16
N MET A 214 2.28 13.68 3.02
CA MET A 214 0.91 13.23 2.83
C MET A 214 0.28 13.79 1.56
N MET A 215 0.52 15.08 1.26
CA MET A 215 0.04 15.72 0.02
C MET A 215 0.67 15.14 -1.24
N LYS A 216 1.92 14.67 -1.17
CA LYS A 216 2.59 14.04 -2.32
C LYS A 216 2.13 12.60 -2.56
N LEU A 217 1.89 11.85 -1.48
CA LEU A 217 1.60 10.43 -1.55
C LEU A 217 0.10 10.14 -1.67
N LEU A 218 -0.68 10.76 -0.80
CA LEU A 218 -2.13 10.58 -0.71
C LEU A 218 -2.82 11.91 -1.03
N LYS A 219 -2.85 12.27 -2.31
CA LYS A 219 -3.44 13.55 -2.74
C LYS A 219 -4.92 13.61 -2.40
N PRO A 220 -5.44 14.75 -1.89
CA PRO A 220 -6.84 14.90 -1.49
C PRO A 220 -7.84 14.52 -2.58
N GLU A 221 -7.53 14.82 -3.85
CA GLU A 221 -8.39 14.51 -5.01
C GLU A 221 -8.56 13.00 -5.28
N TYR A 222 -7.69 12.16 -4.74
CA TYR A 222 -7.76 10.69 -4.87
C TYR A 222 -8.25 9.99 -3.61
N ARG A 223 -8.63 10.75 -2.56
CA ARG A 223 -9.13 10.19 -1.32
C ARG A 223 -10.62 9.88 -1.44
N ILE A 224 -11.01 8.66 -1.12
CA ILE A 224 -12.41 8.24 -1.03
C ILE A 224 -12.72 8.02 0.44
N THR A 225 -13.46 8.95 1.03
CA THR A 225 -13.90 8.80 2.43
C THR A 225 -15.12 7.89 2.47
N LEU A 226 -15.03 6.81 3.25
CA LEU A 226 -16.16 5.93 3.49
C LEU A 226 -17.18 6.65 4.37
N SER A 227 -18.37 6.80 3.86
CA SER A 227 -19.48 7.39 4.61
C SER A 227 -19.90 6.45 5.74
N THR A 228 -20.24 7.00 6.89
CA THR A 228 -20.87 6.23 7.97
C THR A 228 -22.28 5.82 7.56
N LEU A 229 -22.77 4.74 8.15
CA LEU A 229 -24.15 4.29 7.93
C LEU A 229 -25.15 5.38 8.39
N ALA A 230 -24.82 6.07 9.50
CA ALA A 230 -25.62 7.19 10.01
C ALA A 230 -25.78 8.32 8.97
N SER A 231 -24.69 8.71 8.29
CA SER A 231 -24.74 9.78 7.27
C SER A 231 -25.57 9.37 6.05
N LYS A 232 -25.54 8.09 5.68
CA LYS A 232 -26.37 7.56 4.59
C LYS A 232 -27.83 7.41 4.98
N LEU A 233 -28.13 7.05 6.24
CA LEU A 233 -29.49 7.01 6.78
C LEU A 233 -30.14 8.40 6.78
N ALA A 234 -29.37 9.45 7.08
CA ALA A 234 -29.85 10.83 7.06
C ALA A 234 -30.20 11.33 5.64
N THR A 235 -29.58 10.77 4.60
CA THR A 235 -29.72 11.24 3.21
C THR A 235 -30.56 10.35 2.32
N LYS A 236 -30.68 9.05 2.62
CA LYS A 236 -31.39 8.06 1.79
C LYS A 236 -32.08 7.02 2.67
N LYS A 237 -33.28 6.60 2.26
CA LYS A 237 -33.90 5.39 2.82
C LYS A 237 -33.09 4.18 2.41
N ILE A 238 -32.51 3.49 3.39
CA ILE A 238 -31.79 2.22 3.17
C ILE A 238 -32.80 1.10 3.33
N GLN A 239 -32.97 0.29 2.29
CA GLN A 239 -33.73 -0.94 2.31
C GLN A 239 -32.82 -2.11 2.63
N ILE A 240 -33.26 -2.97 3.52
CA ILE A 240 -32.50 -4.18 3.92
C ILE A 240 -33.19 -5.37 3.25
N TYR A 241 -32.39 -6.13 2.51
CA TYR A 241 -32.81 -7.39 1.91
C TYR A 241 -32.18 -8.56 2.68
N ILE A 242 -33.00 -9.48 3.16
CA ILE A 242 -32.55 -10.73 3.77
C ILE A 242 -33.05 -11.87 2.89
N ASN A 243 -32.15 -12.67 2.32
CA ASN A 243 -32.48 -13.80 1.45
C ASN A 243 -33.42 -13.42 0.28
N ASN A 244 -33.18 -12.28 -0.38
CA ASN A 244 -33.99 -11.74 -1.45
C ASN A 244 -35.43 -11.34 -1.06
N ASN A 245 -35.79 -11.36 0.21
CA ASN A 245 -37.06 -10.84 0.68
C ASN A 245 -36.88 -9.39 1.11
N ASP A 246 -37.76 -8.50 0.59
CA ASP A 246 -37.79 -7.10 0.97
C ASP A 246 -38.26 -7.00 2.44
N VAL A 247 -37.35 -6.68 3.33
CA VAL A 247 -37.68 -6.39 4.71
C VAL A 247 -37.97 -4.90 4.78
N ASN A 248 -39.23 -4.53 4.59
CA ASN A 248 -39.74 -3.14 4.59
C ASN A 248 -39.54 -2.41 5.94
N ASN A 249 -38.45 -2.66 6.62
CA ASN A 249 -38.14 -2.03 7.89
C ASN A 249 -37.02 -1.01 7.72
N GLU A 250 -37.24 0.17 8.26
CA GLU A 250 -36.19 1.12 8.49
C GLU A 250 -35.04 0.43 9.28
N LEU A 251 -33.80 0.64 8.87
CA LEU A 251 -32.62 -0.01 9.45
C LEU A 251 -32.56 0.11 10.98
N GLY A 252 -33.00 1.27 11.54
CA GLY A 252 -33.09 1.48 12.98
C GLY A 252 -34.03 0.50 13.67
N LYS A 253 -35.22 0.27 13.09
CA LYS A 253 -36.20 -0.69 13.61
C LYS A 253 -35.70 -2.13 13.51
N TYR A 254 -34.98 -2.44 12.42
CA TYR A 254 -34.37 -3.75 12.26
C TYR A 254 -33.34 -4.02 13.36
N TYR A 255 -32.38 -3.09 13.60
CA TYR A 255 -31.43 -3.24 14.67
C TYR A 255 -32.08 -3.31 16.04
N SER A 256 -33.09 -2.47 16.32
CA SER A 256 -33.79 -2.52 17.60
C SER A 256 -34.44 -3.88 17.85
N LYS A 257 -35.03 -4.47 16.79
CA LYS A 257 -35.64 -5.81 16.88
C LYS A 257 -34.56 -6.89 17.10
N GLN A 258 -33.41 -6.82 16.40
CA GLN A 258 -32.32 -7.77 16.63
C GLN A 258 -31.73 -7.66 18.03
N LEU A 259 -31.61 -6.45 18.58
CA LEU A 259 -31.16 -6.25 19.97
C LEU A 259 -32.12 -6.87 20.99
N GLU A 260 -33.42 -6.80 20.73
CA GLU A 260 -34.43 -7.42 21.59
C GLU A 260 -34.45 -8.94 21.45
N ASP A 261 -34.51 -9.44 20.20
CA ASP A 261 -34.66 -10.87 19.91
C ASP A 261 -33.41 -11.69 20.30
N ILE A 262 -32.19 -11.15 20.12
CA ILE A 262 -30.94 -11.88 20.34
C ILE A 262 -30.37 -11.63 21.74
N TRP A 263 -30.44 -10.37 22.20
CA TRP A 263 -29.75 -9.95 23.43
C TRP A 263 -30.70 -9.51 24.55
N GLY A 264 -32.04 -9.56 24.34
CA GLY A 264 -33.02 -9.20 25.33
C GLY A 264 -33.02 -7.72 25.72
N ILE A 265 -32.46 -6.84 24.90
CA ILE A 265 -32.34 -5.41 25.17
C ILE A 265 -33.64 -4.72 24.68
N SER A 266 -34.54 -4.41 25.60
CA SER A 266 -35.88 -3.85 25.28
C SER A 266 -36.07 -2.36 25.63
N GLY A 267 -35.09 -1.70 26.25
CA GLY A 267 -35.19 -0.28 26.61
C GLY A 267 -34.94 0.66 25.44
N SER A 268 -35.88 1.54 25.08
CA SER A 268 -35.79 2.43 23.92
C SER A 268 -34.56 3.33 23.92
N MET A 269 -34.12 3.86 25.07
CA MET A 269 -32.93 4.69 25.17
C MET A 269 -31.65 3.87 24.99
N THR A 270 -31.62 2.65 25.53
CA THR A 270 -30.47 1.74 25.38
C THR A 270 -30.36 1.26 23.95
N GLN A 271 -31.48 0.88 23.31
CA GLN A 271 -31.51 0.51 21.89
C GLN A 271 -31.03 1.65 20.99
N LEU A 272 -31.46 2.89 21.25
CA LEU A 272 -31.01 4.07 20.50
C LEU A 272 -29.49 4.28 20.62
N GLY A 273 -28.93 4.05 21.81
CA GLY A 273 -27.48 4.12 22.03
C GLY A 273 -26.71 3.10 21.18
N TYR A 274 -27.14 1.83 21.19
CA TYR A 274 -26.53 0.79 20.35
C TYR A 274 -26.73 1.01 18.86
N VAL A 275 -27.93 1.40 18.43
CA VAL A 275 -28.19 1.74 17.01
C VAL A 275 -27.31 2.91 16.58
N GLY A 276 -27.19 3.95 17.42
CA GLY A 276 -26.29 5.07 17.19
C GLY A 276 -24.84 4.63 17.03
N PHE A 277 -24.36 3.76 17.90
CA PHE A 277 -23.01 3.19 17.80
C PHE A 277 -22.80 2.42 16.51
N PHE A 278 -23.63 1.42 16.19
CA PHE A 278 -23.49 0.62 14.96
C PHE A 278 -23.59 1.45 13.68
N THR A 279 -24.45 2.48 13.68
CA THR A 279 -24.62 3.35 12.50
C THR A 279 -23.50 4.39 12.38
N SER A 280 -22.76 4.69 13.44
CA SER A 280 -21.58 5.60 13.40
C SER A 280 -20.35 4.94 12.82
N LEU A 281 -20.30 3.61 12.73
CA LEU A 281 -19.17 2.90 12.14
C LEU A 281 -19.09 3.16 10.63
N PRO A 282 -17.88 3.29 10.07
CA PRO A 282 -17.70 3.39 8.62
C PRO A 282 -18.19 2.09 7.96
N LEU A 283 -18.85 2.24 6.82
CA LEU A 283 -19.24 1.09 6.00
C LEU A 283 -17.96 0.47 5.41
N ARG A 284 -17.58 -0.68 5.94
CA ARG A 284 -16.61 -1.55 5.28
C ARG A 284 -17.38 -2.39 4.25
N THR A 285 -16.96 -2.30 2.99
CA THR A 285 -17.52 -3.09 1.88
C THR A 285 -16.80 -4.43 1.79
#